data_2b64ea8325a3986b0cc7a630d3953ce2
#
_entry.id   2b64ea8325a3986b0cc7a630d3953ce2
#
_cell.length_a   1.000
_cell.length_b   1.000
_cell.length_c   1.000
_cell.angle_alpha   90.00
_cell.angle_beta   90.00
_cell.angle_gamma   90.00
#
_symmetry.space_group_name_H-M   'P 1'
#
loop_
_entity.id
_entity.type
_entity.pdbx_description
1 polymer ?
#
loop_
_entity_poly.entity_id
_entity_poly.type
_entity_poly.pdbx_seq_one_letter_code
_entity_poly.pdbx_strand_id
1 'polypeptide(L)'
;MDWWRQMMPPAPDKEADGFYVMPQGDRHLLIRPRLSRIYFLRRFFDYPISLSAKTMANLGPVRLVRIGIAYVRASLFPRRPEKNLEDFFYNRFGGELYRTFFKDYTEKVWGVACRAISPEWGAQRIKGLSITKAILHAAKKIFSGVRAKNTANVAQKGTETSLIERFLYPKFGPGQMWRIAAEELRAKGGEIHFGLKVVTLKQENNRIVAIETEDAQKSRRWWHGDYFISTMPMRDLVQSLQPPAPEDVRTVADGLMYRDFITMGLLVKKLKPRPEGKPPLNLLPDTWIYIQEPDVKIGRLQIFNNWSPALVKDANTIWMGLEYFCQEGDELWRMGDEEFSRFAIAELAKIDLIDPADALDCHVARIPKAYPAYFGSYDQFDTLREFADGIDNLFLVGRNGMHRYNNQDHSMVTAKLAAEAILAGSTDKSGIWSVNVEEEYHETRPLPTLSD
;
A
#
# COMPACT_ATOMS: atom_id res chain seq x y z
N MET A 1 -0.76 -17.63 -1.20
CA MET A 1 -0.41 -17.98 -2.60
C MET A 1 -1.32 -19.05 -3.17
N ASP A 2 -1.54 -20.19 -2.47
CA ASP A 2 -2.32 -21.31 -3.03
C ASP A 2 -3.77 -20.90 -3.35
N TRP A 3 -4.42 -20.11 -2.48
CA TRP A 3 -5.76 -19.58 -2.73
C TRP A 3 -5.81 -18.69 -3.98
N TRP A 4 -4.80 -17.81 -4.18
CA TRP A 4 -4.74 -16.97 -5.38
C TRP A 4 -4.65 -17.80 -6.66
N ARG A 5 -3.85 -18.89 -6.63
CA ARG A 5 -3.71 -19.81 -7.77
C ARG A 5 -4.97 -20.64 -8.02
N GLN A 6 -5.75 -20.93 -6.99
CA GLN A 6 -7.06 -21.55 -7.13
C GLN A 6 -8.06 -20.62 -7.83
N MET A 7 -8.09 -19.35 -7.40
CA MET A 7 -8.97 -18.35 -8.01
C MET A 7 -8.54 -18.01 -9.45
N MET A 8 -7.24 -17.85 -9.66
CA MET A 8 -6.65 -17.49 -10.95
C MET A 8 -5.31 -18.22 -11.13
N PRO A 9 -5.23 -19.26 -11.95
CA PRO A 9 -3.98 -19.95 -12.20
C PRO A 9 -2.97 -19.01 -12.88
N PRO A 10 -1.66 -19.17 -12.63
CA PRO A 10 -0.63 -18.41 -13.33
C PRO A 10 -0.65 -18.75 -14.81
N ALA A 11 -0.38 -17.77 -15.66
CA ALA A 11 -0.15 -18.00 -17.08
C ALA A 11 1.05 -18.93 -17.26
N PRO A 12 1.00 -19.85 -18.22
CA PRO A 12 2.16 -20.69 -18.53
C PRO A 12 3.33 -19.80 -18.97
N ASP A 13 4.49 -20.02 -18.35
CA ASP A 13 5.72 -19.31 -18.66
C ASP A 13 6.27 -19.82 -19.99
N LYS A 14 5.88 -19.21 -21.11
CA LYS A 14 6.56 -19.38 -22.39
C LYS A 14 7.04 -18.01 -22.86
N GLU A 15 8.28 -17.70 -22.53
CA GLU A 15 9.08 -16.76 -23.32
C GLU A 15 9.43 -17.47 -24.64
N ALA A 16 8.63 -17.29 -25.66
CA ALA A 16 9.08 -17.53 -27.04
C ALA A 16 9.55 -16.17 -27.58
N ASP A 17 10.85 -16.04 -27.81
CA ASP A 17 11.50 -14.95 -28.56
C ASP A 17 11.27 -13.53 -28.05
N GLY A 18 11.29 -13.31 -26.72
CA GLY A 18 11.24 -11.97 -26.13
C GLY A 18 9.87 -11.28 -26.20
N PHE A 19 8.84 -11.92 -26.76
CA PHE A 19 7.46 -11.47 -26.76
C PHE A 19 6.63 -12.28 -25.79
N TYR A 20 5.95 -11.58 -24.87
CA TYR A 20 4.97 -12.19 -23.97
C TYR A 20 3.78 -12.67 -24.80
N VAL A 21 3.67 -13.97 -25.03
CA VAL A 21 2.44 -14.56 -25.58
C VAL A 21 1.38 -14.50 -24.50
N MET A 22 0.36 -13.67 -24.70
CA MET A 22 -0.78 -13.60 -23.77
C MET A 22 -1.52 -14.94 -23.80
N PRO A 23 -1.70 -15.61 -22.63
CA PRO A 23 -2.45 -16.86 -22.59
C PRO A 23 -3.88 -16.68 -23.09
N GLN A 24 -4.44 -17.71 -23.71
CA GLN A 24 -5.85 -17.71 -24.09
C GLN A 24 -6.73 -17.69 -22.84
N GLY A 25 -7.78 -16.84 -22.88
CA GLY A 25 -8.68 -16.64 -21.75
C GLY A 25 -8.26 -15.53 -20.81
N ASP A 26 -9.15 -15.14 -19.92
CA ASP A 26 -9.00 -13.95 -19.06
C ASP A 26 -8.74 -14.27 -17.59
N ARG A 27 -9.01 -15.50 -17.16
CA ARG A 27 -8.92 -15.92 -15.76
C ARG A 27 -7.51 -16.46 -15.43
N HIS A 28 -6.49 -15.58 -15.49
CA HIS A 28 -5.12 -15.97 -15.12
C HIS A 28 -4.31 -14.81 -14.54
N LEU A 29 -3.24 -15.16 -13.80
CA LEU A 29 -2.25 -14.24 -13.27
C LEU A 29 -1.09 -14.09 -14.25
N LEU A 30 -0.70 -12.86 -14.53
CA LEU A 30 0.50 -12.53 -15.27
C LEU A 30 1.70 -12.47 -14.33
N ILE A 31 2.88 -12.88 -14.79
CA ILE A 31 4.15 -12.59 -14.11
C ILE A 31 4.66 -11.26 -14.67
N ARG A 32 4.74 -10.25 -13.82
CA ARG A 32 5.14 -8.90 -14.24
C ARG A 32 6.44 -8.47 -13.57
N PRO A 33 7.34 -7.80 -14.32
CA PRO A 33 8.50 -7.15 -13.71
C PRO A 33 8.03 -5.98 -12.84
N ARG A 34 8.69 -5.79 -11.72
CA ARG A 34 8.49 -4.64 -10.85
C ARG A 34 9.65 -3.69 -10.98
N LEU A 35 9.34 -2.44 -11.32
CA LEU A 35 10.28 -1.34 -11.21
C LEU A 35 9.62 -0.21 -10.43
N SER A 36 10.24 0.15 -9.31
CA SER A 36 9.85 1.32 -8.55
C SER A 36 11.04 2.26 -8.46
N ARG A 37 10.80 3.55 -8.67
CA ARG A 37 11.84 4.57 -8.53
C ARG A 37 11.31 5.78 -7.77
N ILE A 38 12.25 6.60 -7.27
CA ILE A 38 11.97 7.90 -6.66
C ILE A 38 12.23 8.97 -7.73
N TYR A 39 11.27 9.89 -7.90
CA TYR A 39 11.42 11.08 -8.71
C TYR A 39 11.65 12.29 -7.81
N PHE A 40 12.88 12.84 -7.85
CA PHE A 40 13.34 13.95 -7.02
C PHE A 40 14.40 14.77 -7.75
N LEU A 41 14.39 16.06 -7.58
CA LEU A 41 15.26 17.01 -8.33
C LEU A 41 15.15 16.83 -9.85
N ARG A 42 13.95 16.51 -10.35
CA ARG A 42 13.64 16.20 -11.76
C ARG A 42 14.45 15.02 -12.32
N ARG A 43 14.92 14.12 -11.45
CA ARG A 43 15.72 12.93 -11.78
C ARG A 43 15.16 11.69 -11.11
N PHE A 44 15.43 10.52 -11.71
CA PHE A 44 15.07 9.23 -11.15
C PHE A 44 16.18 8.67 -10.28
N PHE A 45 15.82 8.22 -9.08
CA PHE A 45 16.66 7.50 -8.13
C PHE A 45 16.10 6.09 -7.92
N ASP A 46 16.97 5.14 -7.59
CA ASP A 46 16.58 3.77 -7.29
C ASP A 46 15.70 3.72 -6.02
N TYR A 47 14.75 2.78 -5.98
CA TYR A 47 13.98 2.46 -4.79
C TYR A 47 14.12 0.97 -4.43
N PRO A 48 14.51 0.61 -3.21
CA PRO A 48 14.99 1.52 -2.15
C PRO A 48 16.23 2.32 -2.58
N ILE A 49 16.43 3.48 -1.93
CA ILE A 49 17.57 4.33 -2.24
C ILE A 49 18.89 3.53 -2.05
N SER A 50 19.71 3.48 -3.08
CA SER A 50 20.99 2.78 -3.06
C SER A 50 22.13 3.76 -3.39
N LEU A 51 23.34 3.47 -2.89
CA LEU A 51 24.54 4.24 -3.21
C LEU A 51 25.13 3.82 -4.56
N SER A 52 24.30 3.76 -5.60
CA SER A 52 24.74 3.47 -6.96
C SER A 52 25.51 4.67 -7.55
N ALA A 53 26.34 4.41 -8.56
CA ALA A 53 27.04 5.48 -9.28
C ALA A 53 26.05 6.52 -9.85
N LYS A 54 24.88 6.07 -10.32
CA LYS A 54 23.81 6.95 -10.81
C LYS A 54 23.26 7.84 -9.69
N THR A 55 22.97 7.27 -8.51
CA THR A 55 22.52 8.02 -7.34
C THR A 55 23.55 9.06 -6.91
N MET A 56 24.82 8.68 -6.85
CA MET A 56 25.91 9.58 -6.49
C MET A 56 26.05 10.72 -7.49
N ALA A 57 26.01 10.44 -8.79
CA ALA A 57 26.06 11.46 -9.84
C ALA A 57 24.85 12.43 -9.76
N ASN A 58 23.66 11.91 -9.49
CA ASN A 58 22.43 12.70 -9.38
C ASN A 58 22.43 13.64 -8.15
N LEU A 59 23.01 13.21 -7.02
CA LEU A 59 23.12 14.00 -5.80
C LEU A 59 24.20 15.06 -5.85
N GLY A 60 25.26 14.80 -6.61
CA GLY A 60 26.42 15.66 -6.71
C GLY A 60 27.38 15.61 -5.50
N PRO A 61 28.66 16.00 -5.67
CA PRO A 61 29.69 15.77 -4.66
C PRO A 61 29.46 16.51 -3.35
N VAL A 62 28.97 17.75 -3.39
CA VAL A 62 28.74 18.56 -2.18
C VAL A 62 27.70 17.91 -1.25
N ARG A 63 26.59 17.41 -1.82
CA ARG A 63 25.54 16.77 -1.03
C ARG A 63 26.01 15.41 -0.49
N LEU A 64 26.80 14.67 -1.25
CA LEU A 64 27.39 13.40 -0.80
C LEU A 64 28.29 13.58 0.42
N VAL A 65 29.16 14.61 0.40
CA VAL A 65 30.02 14.94 1.55
C VAL A 65 29.16 15.30 2.78
N ARG A 66 28.13 16.14 2.62
CA ARG A 66 27.21 16.49 3.71
C ARG A 66 26.48 15.25 4.28
N ILE A 67 26.02 14.34 3.44
CA ILE A 67 25.40 13.07 3.85
C ILE A 67 26.39 12.25 4.66
N GLY A 68 27.63 12.09 4.20
CA GLY A 68 28.68 11.36 4.89
C GLY A 68 28.98 11.92 6.28
N ILE A 69 29.19 13.22 6.39
CA ILE A 69 29.43 13.91 7.67
C ILE A 69 28.23 13.75 8.61
N ALA A 70 27.01 13.95 8.09
CA ALA A 70 25.78 13.81 8.90
C ALA A 70 25.59 12.37 9.40
N TYR A 71 25.94 11.37 8.59
CA TYR A 71 25.85 9.96 8.98
C TYR A 71 26.87 9.62 10.08
N VAL A 72 28.13 10.01 9.93
CA VAL A 72 29.17 9.81 10.96
C VAL A 72 28.75 10.50 12.27
N ARG A 73 28.26 11.73 12.22
CA ARG A 73 27.77 12.45 13.40
C ARG A 73 26.63 11.71 14.09
N ALA A 74 25.64 11.21 13.34
CA ALA A 74 24.51 10.47 13.91
C ALA A 74 24.95 9.12 14.53
N SER A 75 25.95 8.45 13.93
CA SER A 75 26.51 7.21 14.43
C SER A 75 27.29 7.41 15.75
N LEU A 76 28.00 8.53 15.88
CA LEU A 76 28.77 8.87 17.10
C LEU A 76 27.86 9.44 18.21
N PHE A 77 26.82 10.17 17.84
CA PHE A 77 25.90 10.86 18.76
C PHE A 77 24.44 10.51 18.43
N PRO A 78 24.02 9.24 18.65
CA PRO A 78 22.64 8.82 18.40
C PRO A 78 21.69 9.47 19.40
N ARG A 79 20.49 9.79 18.95
CA ARG A 79 19.39 10.28 19.80
C ARG A 79 18.78 9.11 20.58
N ARG A 80 18.90 9.09 21.87
CA ARG A 80 18.36 8.00 22.73
C ARG A 80 17.65 8.57 23.96
N PRO A 81 16.48 8.03 24.34
CA PRO A 81 15.68 7.05 23.59
C PRO A 81 15.15 7.64 22.26
N GLU A 82 14.84 6.77 21.28
CA GLU A 82 14.11 7.18 20.07
C GLU A 82 12.66 7.51 20.46
N LYS A 83 12.29 8.79 20.41
CA LYS A 83 10.97 9.26 20.85
C LYS A 83 9.94 9.29 19.72
N ASN A 84 10.41 9.38 18.49
CA ASN A 84 9.56 9.58 17.32
C ASN A 84 10.26 9.11 16.03
N LEU A 85 9.54 9.17 14.92
CA LEU A 85 10.03 8.75 13.61
C LEU A 85 11.21 9.60 13.11
N GLU A 86 11.31 10.88 13.49
CA GLU A 86 12.48 11.70 13.16
C GLU A 86 13.75 11.15 13.79
N ASP A 87 13.71 10.80 15.09
CA ASP A 87 14.86 10.21 15.79
C ASP A 87 15.24 8.86 15.19
N PHE A 88 14.24 8.05 14.83
CA PHE A 88 14.43 6.78 14.14
C PHE A 88 15.21 6.94 12.83
N PHE A 89 14.79 7.87 11.98
CA PHE A 89 15.47 8.14 10.71
C PHE A 89 16.85 8.77 10.91
N TYR A 90 16.95 9.72 11.84
CA TYR A 90 18.21 10.39 12.16
C TYR A 90 19.30 9.38 12.56
N ASN A 91 18.97 8.46 13.45
CA ASN A 91 19.92 7.47 13.95
C ASN A 91 20.39 6.48 12.88
N ARG A 92 19.52 6.15 11.91
CA ARG A 92 19.81 5.15 10.86
C ARG A 92 20.46 5.74 9.63
N PHE A 93 20.12 6.97 9.28
CA PHE A 93 20.47 7.55 7.98
C PHE A 93 21.27 8.86 8.10
N GLY A 94 21.36 9.45 9.29
CA GLY A 94 21.91 10.78 9.48
C GLY A 94 20.95 11.89 9.05
N GLY A 95 21.13 13.09 9.60
CA GLY A 95 20.18 14.19 9.42
C GLY A 95 20.06 14.69 7.97
N GLU A 96 21.12 14.61 7.16
CA GLU A 96 21.07 15.11 5.77
C GLU A 96 20.30 14.16 4.86
N LEU A 97 20.55 12.85 4.94
CA LEU A 97 19.82 11.87 4.12
C LEU A 97 18.36 11.78 4.53
N TYR A 98 18.08 11.88 5.85
CA TYR A 98 16.71 11.99 6.38
C TYR A 98 15.97 13.16 5.74
N ARG A 99 16.53 14.38 5.78
CA ARG A 99 15.91 15.56 5.18
C ARG A 99 15.73 15.45 3.66
N THR A 100 16.69 14.80 2.98
CA THR A 100 16.69 14.70 1.52
C THR A 100 15.62 13.72 1.00
N PHE A 101 15.44 12.53 1.61
CA PHE A 101 14.64 11.47 1.04
C PHE A 101 13.47 10.98 1.90
N PHE A 102 13.43 11.33 3.18
CA PHE A 102 12.42 10.77 4.07
C PHE A 102 11.47 11.82 4.62
N LYS A 103 11.98 12.96 5.08
CA LYS A 103 11.17 13.95 5.80
C LYS A 103 10.00 14.45 4.96
N ASP A 104 10.28 15.15 3.87
CA ASP A 104 9.25 15.86 3.09
C ASP A 104 8.23 14.87 2.49
N TYR A 105 8.68 13.70 2.05
CA TYR A 105 7.80 12.66 1.54
C TYR A 105 6.91 12.07 2.65
N THR A 106 7.48 11.74 3.81
CA THR A 106 6.72 11.19 4.93
C THR A 106 5.69 12.20 5.44
N GLU A 107 6.06 13.47 5.57
CA GLU A 107 5.15 14.54 5.98
C GLU A 107 4.07 14.82 4.93
N LYS A 108 4.38 14.71 3.63
CA LYS A 108 3.40 14.75 2.54
C LYS A 108 2.38 13.60 2.66
N VAL A 109 2.85 12.37 2.89
CA VAL A 109 1.99 11.18 3.02
C VAL A 109 1.09 11.29 4.26
N TRP A 110 1.65 11.59 5.42
CA TRP A 110 0.92 11.55 6.68
C TRP A 110 0.24 12.86 7.06
N GLY A 111 0.63 13.98 6.47
CA GLY A 111 0.08 15.30 6.78
C GLY A 111 0.48 15.87 8.13
N VAL A 112 1.42 15.20 8.82
CA VAL A 112 1.95 15.59 10.14
C VAL A 112 3.46 15.52 10.13
N ALA A 113 4.12 16.29 11.01
CA ALA A 113 5.57 16.26 11.14
C ALA A 113 6.07 14.89 11.60
N CYS A 114 7.21 14.41 11.10
CA CYS A 114 7.81 13.13 11.50
C CYS A 114 8.00 12.99 13.02
N ARG A 115 8.16 14.11 13.75
CA ARG A 115 8.25 14.12 15.23
C ARG A 115 6.94 13.79 15.95
N ALA A 116 5.80 13.82 15.26
CA ALA A 116 4.49 13.44 15.80
C ALA A 116 4.12 11.98 15.53
N ILE A 117 4.94 11.24 14.80
CA ILE A 117 4.70 9.85 14.41
C ILE A 117 5.54 8.92 15.31
N SER A 118 4.95 7.81 15.76
CA SER A 118 5.67 6.80 16.56
C SER A 118 6.87 6.21 15.80
N PRO A 119 8.00 5.93 16.48
CA PRO A 119 9.15 5.25 15.87
C PRO A 119 8.82 3.83 15.39
N GLU A 120 7.82 3.16 15.98
CA GLU A 120 7.34 1.83 15.59
C GLU A 120 6.89 1.76 14.13
N TRP A 121 6.27 2.83 13.64
CA TRP A 121 5.91 2.92 12.23
C TRP A 121 7.13 2.77 11.31
N GLY A 122 8.24 3.43 11.67
CA GLY A 122 9.51 3.31 10.94
C GLY A 122 10.09 1.91 11.02
N ALA A 123 10.02 1.29 12.18
CA ALA A 123 10.51 -0.07 12.40
C ALA A 123 9.73 -1.10 11.56
N GLN A 124 8.42 -0.96 11.44
CA GLN A 124 7.58 -1.84 10.60
C GLN A 124 7.81 -1.66 9.09
N ARG A 125 8.16 -0.46 8.64
CA ARG A 125 8.23 -0.11 7.21
C ARG A 125 9.63 -0.17 6.63
N ILE A 126 10.67 0.03 7.44
CA ILE A 126 12.05 0.18 7.00
C ILE A 126 12.90 -0.92 7.65
N LYS A 127 12.37 -2.14 7.66
CA LYS A 127 13.10 -3.32 8.09
C LYS A 127 14.25 -3.58 7.11
N GLY A 128 15.44 -3.81 7.66
CA GLY A 128 16.62 -4.20 6.88
C GLY A 128 17.34 -3.12 6.08
N LEU A 129 16.81 -1.90 5.94
CA LEU A 129 17.52 -0.79 5.34
C LEU A 129 18.61 -0.26 6.27
N SER A 130 19.77 -0.93 6.25
CA SER A 130 20.98 -0.44 6.90
C SER A 130 21.91 0.13 5.83
N ILE A 131 22.27 1.41 5.95
CA ILE A 131 23.29 2.03 5.07
C ILE A 131 24.60 1.23 5.13
N THR A 132 24.95 0.69 6.28
CA THR A 132 26.14 -0.14 6.46
C THR A 132 26.05 -1.41 5.60
N LYS A 133 24.90 -2.09 5.57
CA LYS A 133 24.66 -3.25 4.70
C LYS A 133 24.65 -2.84 3.22
N ALA A 134 24.06 -1.69 2.89
CA ALA A 134 24.02 -1.16 1.52
C ALA A 134 25.44 -0.79 1.03
N ILE A 135 26.27 -0.15 1.86
CA ILE A 135 27.66 0.17 1.56
C ILE A 135 28.48 -1.10 1.40
N LEU A 136 28.36 -2.06 2.31
CA LEU A 136 29.04 -3.36 2.23
C LEU A 136 28.62 -4.15 0.97
N HIS A 137 27.34 -4.13 0.61
CA HIS A 137 26.84 -4.79 -0.58
C HIS A 137 27.33 -4.09 -1.86
N ALA A 138 27.33 -2.76 -1.90
CA ALA A 138 27.87 -1.98 -3.00
C ALA A 138 29.39 -2.20 -3.17
N ALA A 139 30.16 -2.18 -2.08
CA ALA A 139 31.57 -2.49 -2.08
C ALA A 139 31.83 -3.93 -2.58
N LYS A 140 31.08 -4.92 -2.08
CA LYS A 140 31.19 -6.32 -2.50
C LYS A 140 30.88 -6.50 -3.99
N LYS A 141 29.89 -5.76 -4.52
CA LYS A 141 29.53 -5.78 -5.95
C LYS A 141 30.59 -5.16 -6.86
N ILE A 142 31.27 -4.12 -6.37
CA ILE A 142 32.40 -3.47 -7.07
C ILE A 142 33.63 -4.40 -7.09
N PHE A 143 33.91 -5.10 -5.97
CA PHE A 143 35.06 -5.99 -5.85
C PHE A 143 34.89 -7.38 -6.47
N SER A 144 33.63 -7.88 -6.63
CA SER A 144 33.36 -9.25 -7.06
C SER A 144 33.17 -9.45 -8.57
N GLY A 145 33.01 -8.39 -9.36
CA GLY A 145 32.90 -8.48 -10.85
C GLY A 145 31.79 -9.41 -11.37
N VAL A 146 30.87 -9.90 -10.50
CA VAL A 146 29.91 -10.95 -10.86
C VAL A 146 28.66 -10.31 -11.49
N ARG A 147 28.49 -10.57 -12.78
CA ARG A 147 27.23 -10.38 -13.49
C ARG A 147 26.16 -11.24 -12.85
N ALA A 148 25.11 -10.63 -12.33
CA ALA A 148 23.95 -11.34 -11.80
C ALA A 148 23.34 -12.25 -12.88
N LYS A 149 23.35 -13.57 -12.63
CA LYS A 149 22.58 -14.52 -13.42
C LYS A 149 21.10 -14.30 -13.09
N ASN A 150 20.29 -14.05 -14.12
CA ASN A 150 18.83 -14.06 -14.07
C ASN A 150 18.35 -15.44 -13.58
N THR A 151 17.94 -15.54 -12.34
CA THR A 151 17.24 -16.72 -11.84
C THR A 151 15.73 -16.47 -11.92
N ALA A 152 15.05 -17.32 -12.65
CA ALA A 152 13.59 -17.26 -12.94
C ALA A 152 12.69 -17.64 -11.74
N ASN A 153 13.15 -17.50 -10.49
CA ASN A 153 12.40 -17.90 -9.31
C ASN A 153 11.66 -16.73 -8.67
N VAL A 154 10.34 -16.82 -8.60
CA VAL A 154 9.43 -15.89 -7.88
C VAL A 154 9.46 -16.15 -6.35
N ALA A 155 10.00 -17.28 -5.90
CA ALA A 155 10.14 -17.60 -4.49
C ALA A 155 11.25 -16.78 -3.83
N GLN A 156 10.87 -15.74 -3.10
CA GLN A 156 11.80 -14.82 -2.44
C GLN A 156 11.64 -14.92 -0.92
N LYS A 157 11.89 -16.11 -0.35
CA LYS A 157 11.85 -16.31 1.10
C LYS A 157 12.88 -15.41 1.79
N GLY A 158 12.42 -14.59 2.74
CA GLY A 158 13.29 -13.66 3.47
C GLY A 158 13.71 -12.40 2.69
N THR A 159 13.04 -12.10 1.56
CA THR A 159 13.29 -10.87 0.79
C THR A 159 12.34 -9.77 1.26
N GLU A 160 12.88 -8.58 1.53
CA GLU A 160 12.07 -7.40 1.85
C GLU A 160 11.15 -7.06 0.67
N THR A 161 9.91 -6.67 0.96
CA THR A 161 8.89 -6.31 -0.06
C THR A 161 9.41 -5.29 -1.09
N SER A 162 10.32 -4.41 -0.67
CA SER A 162 10.96 -3.40 -1.52
C SER A 162 11.94 -3.96 -2.54
N LEU A 163 12.44 -5.21 -2.36
CA LEU A 163 13.43 -5.87 -3.21
C LEU A 163 12.82 -6.89 -4.18
N ILE A 164 11.49 -7.05 -4.17
CA ILE A 164 10.80 -7.96 -5.09
C ILE A 164 10.95 -7.44 -6.52
N GLU A 165 11.52 -8.24 -7.42
CA GLU A 165 11.75 -7.90 -8.83
C GLU A 165 10.59 -8.32 -9.74
N ARG A 166 9.81 -9.33 -9.36
CA ARG A 166 8.67 -9.85 -10.12
C ARG A 166 7.49 -10.13 -9.19
N PHE A 167 6.27 -10.02 -9.70
CA PHE A 167 5.06 -10.32 -8.95
C PHE A 167 3.98 -10.91 -9.85
N LEU A 168 3.04 -11.63 -9.24
CA LEU A 168 1.83 -12.12 -9.88
C LEU A 168 0.79 -11.00 -9.91
N TYR A 169 0.17 -10.79 -11.08
CA TYR A 169 -0.82 -9.73 -11.25
C TYR A 169 -2.00 -10.21 -12.10
N PRO A 170 -3.25 -10.04 -11.65
CA PRO A 170 -4.41 -10.39 -12.44
C PRO A 170 -4.45 -9.60 -13.76
N LYS A 171 -4.81 -10.25 -14.86
CA LYS A 171 -4.81 -9.65 -16.20
C LYS A 171 -5.53 -8.31 -16.24
N PHE A 172 -6.69 -8.20 -15.61
CA PHE A 172 -7.49 -6.97 -15.53
C PHE A 172 -7.44 -6.29 -14.15
N GLY A 173 -6.32 -6.42 -13.46
CA GLY A 173 -6.10 -5.81 -12.16
C GLY A 173 -6.65 -6.62 -10.96
N PRO A 174 -6.33 -6.24 -9.71
CA PRO A 174 -6.70 -6.99 -8.51
C PRO A 174 -8.21 -7.21 -8.35
N GLY A 175 -9.03 -6.27 -8.82
CA GLY A 175 -10.49 -6.39 -8.78
C GLY A 175 -11.04 -7.58 -9.56
N GLN A 176 -10.32 -8.07 -10.57
CA GLN A 176 -10.73 -9.27 -11.32
C GLN A 176 -10.79 -10.51 -10.41
N MET A 177 -9.78 -10.72 -9.59
CA MET A 177 -9.73 -11.85 -8.66
C MET A 177 -10.89 -11.79 -7.65
N TRP A 178 -11.20 -10.61 -7.15
CA TRP A 178 -12.30 -10.41 -6.21
C TRP A 178 -13.68 -10.60 -6.84
N ARG A 179 -13.86 -10.23 -8.11
CA ARG A 179 -15.10 -10.54 -8.85
C ARG A 179 -15.29 -12.05 -9.00
N ILE A 180 -14.23 -12.79 -9.35
CA ILE A 180 -14.28 -14.24 -9.44
C ILE A 180 -14.63 -14.85 -8.07
N ALA A 181 -13.99 -14.40 -6.99
CA ALA A 181 -14.30 -14.87 -5.64
C ALA A 181 -15.76 -14.59 -5.25
N ALA A 182 -16.29 -13.41 -5.62
CA ALA A 182 -17.69 -13.06 -5.38
C ALA A 182 -18.67 -13.95 -6.19
N GLU A 183 -18.34 -14.27 -7.42
CA GLU A 183 -19.13 -15.19 -8.27
C GLU A 183 -19.16 -16.60 -7.67
N GLU A 184 -18.01 -17.11 -7.23
CA GLU A 184 -17.92 -18.41 -6.57
C GLU A 184 -18.67 -18.46 -5.23
N LEU A 185 -18.62 -17.38 -4.46
CA LEU A 185 -19.40 -17.25 -3.22
C LEU A 185 -20.91 -17.34 -3.50
N ARG A 186 -21.39 -16.58 -4.48
CA ARG A 186 -22.81 -16.61 -4.88
C ARG A 186 -23.24 -17.99 -5.39
N ALA A 187 -22.39 -18.65 -6.17
CA ALA A 187 -22.65 -20.01 -6.66
C ALA A 187 -22.79 -21.04 -5.52
N LYS A 188 -22.19 -20.75 -4.35
CA LYS A 188 -22.31 -21.56 -3.13
C LYS A 188 -23.46 -21.12 -2.21
N GLY A 189 -24.32 -20.20 -2.65
CA GLY A 189 -25.47 -19.68 -1.89
C GLY A 189 -25.16 -18.49 -0.97
N GLY A 190 -23.93 -17.94 -1.02
CA GLY A 190 -23.60 -16.73 -0.28
C GLY A 190 -24.24 -15.49 -0.89
N GLU A 191 -24.66 -14.56 -0.06
CA GLU A 191 -25.25 -13.29 -0.49
C GLU A 191 -24.23 -12.15 -0.39
N ILE A 192 -24.30 -11.20 -1.33
CA ILE A 192 -23.49 -9.98 -1.35
C ILE A 192 -24.42 -8.81 -1.62
N HIS A 193 -24.52 -7.91 -0.65
CA HIS A 193 -25.36 -6.72 -0.71
C HIS A 193 -24.48 -5.48 -0.83
N PHE A 194 -24.59 -4.76 -1.94
CA PHE A 194 -23.91 -3.48 -2.17
C PHE A 194 -24.79 -2.29 -1.80
N GLY A 195 -24.15 -1.13 -1.55
CA GLY A 195 -24.85 0.11 -1.27
C GLY A 195 -25.47 0.17 0.12
N LEU A 196 -25.12 -0.75 1.02
CA LEU A 196 -25.58 -0.78 2.40
C LEU A 196 -24.45 -0.39 3.35
N LYS A 197 -24.71 0.58 4.21
CA LYS A 197 -23.81 1.00 5.29
C LYS A 197 -24.32 0.42 6.61
N VAL A 198 -23.48 -0.30 7.35
CA VAL A 198 -23.78 -0.69 8.74
C VAL A 198 -23.78 0.56 9.61
N VAL A 199 -24.89 0.80 10.32
CA VAL A 199 -25.11 1.98 11.16
C VAL A 199 -25.30 1.63 12.63
N THR A 200 -25.70 0.39 12.94
CA THR A 200 -25.92 -0.07 14.32
C THR A 200 -25.45 -1.53 14.46
N LEU A 201 -24.77 -1.84 15.56
CA LEU A 201 -24.48 -3.19 16.03
C LEU A 201 -25.22 -3.39 17.37
N LYS A 202 -26.20 -4.27 17.40
CA LYS A 202 -26.95 -4.58 18.63
C LYS A 202 -26.21 -5.64 19.43
N GLN A 203 -25.78 -5.28 20.64
CA GLN A 203 -25.05 -6.17 21.56
C GLN A 203 -25.94 -6.59 22.73
N GLU A 204 -25.94 -7.87 23.05
CA GLU A 204 -26.57 -8.45 24.23
C GLU A 204 -25.65 -9.52 24.83
N ASN A 205 -25.43 -9.51 26.13
CA ASN A 205 -24.65 -10.53 26.85
C ASN A 205 -23.28 -10.82 26.19
N ASN A 206 -22.48 -9.79 25.91
CA ASN A 206 -21.18 -9.86 25.24
C ASN A 206 -21.21 -10.48 23.83
N ARG A 207 -22.35 -10.45 23.15
CA ARG A 207 -22.48 -10.94 21.77
C ARG A 207 -23.21 -9.93 20.90
N ILE A 208 -22.81 -9.80 19.65
CA ILE A 208 -23.60 -9.09 18.66
C ILE A 208 -24.74 -10.03 18.22
N VAL A 209 -25.99 -9.55 18.31
CA VAL A 209 -27.17 -10.32 17.94
C VAL A 209 -27.76 -9.90 16.60
N ALA A 210 -27.52 -8.65 16.19
CA ALA A 210 -27.96 -8.14 14.89
C ALA A 210 -27.15 -6.92 14.48
N ILE A 211 -27.14 -6.63 13.18
CA ILE A 211 -26.68 -5.36 12.62
C ILE A 211 -27.79 -4.66 11.87
N GLU A 212 -27.83 -3.33 11.95
CA GLU A 212 -28.72 -2.51 11.13
C GLU A 212 -27.93 -1.86 10.01
N THR A 213 -28.47 -1.95 8.79
CA THR A 213 -27.89 -1.31 7.60
C THR A 213 -28.80 -0.20 7.11
N GLU A 214 -28.20 0.82 6.49
CA GLU A 214 -28.86 1.95 5.86
C GLU A 214 -28.41 2.07 4.40
N ASP A 215 -29.35 2.23 3.47
CA ASP A 215 -29.10 2.47 2.05
C ASP A 215 -28.97 3.97 1.71
N ALA A 216 -28.77 4.29 0.44
CA ALA A 216 -28.69 5.68 -0.05
C ALA A 216 -29.98 6.48 0.12
N GLN A 217 -31.13 5.80 0.22
CA GLN A 217 -32.46 6.37 0.44
C GLN A 217 -32.81 6.47 1.93
N LYS A 218 -31.86 6.18 2.83
CA LYS A 218 -32.04 6.14 4.28
C LYS A 218 -32.97 5.04 4.77
N SER A 219 -33.28 4.04 3.92
CA SER A 219 -34.05 2.88 4.35
C SER A 219 -33.17 1.97 5.20
N ARG A 220 -33.76 1.48 6.30
CA ARG A 220 -33.00 0.67 7.27
C ARG A 220 -33.50 -0.76 7.30
N ARG A 221 -32.57 -1.69 7.53
CA ARG A 221 -32.88 -3.11 7.64
C ARG A 221 -31.99 -3.78 8.67
N TRP A 222 -32.60 -4.66 9.50
CA TRP A 222 -31.90 -5.52 10.45
C TRP A 222 -31.51 -6.85 9.81
N TRP A 223 -30.33 -7.32 10.19
CA TRP A 223 -29.76 -8.59 9.79
C TRP A 223 -29.31 -9.33 11.04
N HIS A 224 -29.73 -10.59 11.20
CA HIS A 224 -29.33 -11.46 12.30
C HIS A 224 -28.23 -12.43 11.85
N GLY A 225 -27.39 -12.85 12.78
CA GLY A 225 -26.31 -13.81 12.53
C GLY A 225 -25.73 -14.35 13.81
N ASP A 226 -25.08 -15.49 13.71
CA ASP A 226 -24.42 -16.15 14.84
C ASP A 226 -23.02 -15.56 15.08
N TYR A 227 -22.33 -15.17 14.01
CA TYR A 227 -20.99 -14.58 14.01
C TYR A 227 -20.92 -13.38 13.10
N PHE A 228 -20.07 -12.40 13.48
CA PHE A 228 -19.86 -11.16 12.75
C PHE A 228 -18.39 -10.95 12.50
N ILE A 229 -18.00 -10.82 11.24
CA ILE A 229 -16.63 -10.49 10.82
C ILE A 229 -16.66 -9.06 10.27
N SER A 230 -15.96 -8.13 10.94
CA SER A 230 -15.98 -6.72 10.59
C SER A 230 -14.66 -6.26 9.97
N THR A 231 -14.75 -5.58 8.83
CA THR A 231 -13.65 -4.85 8.20
C THR A 231 -13.84 -3.34 8.28
N MET A 232 -14.93 -2.88 8.90
CA MET A 232 -15.23 -1.45 9.02
C MET A 232 -14.21 -0.76 9.94
N PRO A 233 -13.98 0.56 9.77
CA PRO A 233 -13.07 1.28 10.64
C PRO A 233 -13.42 1.12 12.11
N MET A 234 -12.42 0.85 12.95
CA MET A 234 -12.59 0.60 14.40
C MET A 234 -13.40 1.71 15.08
N ARG A 235 -13.12 2.98 14.76
CA ARG A 235 -13.89 4.11 15.27
C ARG A 235 -15.37 4.01 14.94
N ASP A 236 -15.71 3.74 13.69
CA ASP A 236 -17.09 3.66 13.22
C ASP A 236 -17.83 2.47 13.86
N LEU A 237 -17.12 1.35 14.05
CA LEU A 237 -17.65 0.18 14.75
C LEU A 237 -18.04 0.51 16.20
N VAL A 238 -17.12 1.13 16.96
CA VAL A 238 -17.36 1.49 18.36
C VAL A 238 -18.52 2.48 18.48
N GLN A 239 -18.60 3.46 17.58
CA GLN A 239 -19.69 4.44 17.54
C GLN A 239 -21.06 3.82 17.19
N SER A 240 -21.08 2.68 16.49
CA SER A 240 -22.29 2.00 16.05
C SER A 240 -22.86 1.02 17.08
N LEU A 241 -22.21 0.81 18.22
CA LEU A 241 -22.63 -0.16 19.23
C LEU A 241 -23.88 0.30 20.02
N GLN A 242 -24.80 -0.63 20.23
CA GLN A 242 -25.98 -0.47 21.10
C GLN A 242 -26.09 -1.68 22.06
N PRO A 243 -25.97 -1.46 23.40
CA PRO A 243 -25.73 -0.16 24.05
C PRO A 243 -24.36 0.43 23.70
N PRO A 244 -24.16 1.75 23.90
CA PRO A 244 -22.87 2.38 23.66
C PRO A 244 -21.74 1.72 24.45
N ALA A 245 -20.56 1.62 23.83
CA ALA A 245 -19.35 1.18 24.52
C ALA A 245 -19.00 2.06 25.73
N PRO A 246 -18.22 1.58 26.70
CA PRO A 246 -17.73 2.37 27.81
C PRO A 246 -17.08 3.69 27.37
N GLU A 247 -17.09 4.70 28.23
CA GLU A 247 -16.65 6.06 27.84
C GLU A 247 -15.16 6.13 27.49
N ASP A 248 -14.32 5.40 28.20
CA ASP A 248 -12.88 5.28 27.93
C ASP A 248 -12.64 4.65 26.53
N VAL A 249 -13.36 3.58 26.20
CA VAL A 249 -13.31 2.92 24.88
C VAL A 249 -13.73 3.90 23.77
N ARG A 250 -14.81 4.64 23.97
CA ARG A 250 -15.30 5.62 22.99
C ARG A 250 -14.32 6.77 22.82
N THR A 251 -13.74 7.26 23.90
CA THR A 251 -12.74 8.33 23.86
C THR A 251 -11.51 7.93 23.06
N VAL A 252 -11.00 6.71 23.27
CA VAL A 252 -9.87 6.20 22.49
C VAL A 252 -10.27 6.01 21.02
N ALA A 253 -11.44 5.45 20.74
CA ALA A 253 -11.93 5.24 19.38
C ALA A 253 -12.07 6.56 18.60
N ASP A 254 -12.63 7.59 19.23
CA ASP A 254 -12.83 8.92 18.62
C ASP A 254 -11.50 9.61 18.30
N GLY A 255 -10.45 9.37 19.10
CA GLY A 255 -9.12 9.88 18.89
C GLY A 255 -8.29 9.14 17.84
N LEU A 256 -8.76 7.99 17.31
CA LEU A 256 -8.08 7.29 16.22
C LEU A 256 -8.07 8.11 14.94
N MET A 257 -6.90 8.29 14.39
CA MET A 257 -6.69 9.06 13.17
C MET A 257 -6.56 8.16 11.94
N TYR A 258 -7.00 8.69 10.81
CA TYR A 258 -6.87 8.04 9.50
C TYR A 258 -6.30 9.04 8.51
N ARG A 259 -5.71 8.55 7.44
CA ARG A 259 -5.32 9.35 6.28
C ARG A 259 -6.22 8.99 5.12
N ASP A 260 -6.83 9.99 4.52
CA ASP A 260 -7.67 9.86 3.35
C ASP A 260 -6.83 9.93 2.08
N PHE A 261 -7.44 9.58 0.96
CA PHE A 261 -6.71 9.34 -0.26
C PHE A 261 -7.56 9.70 -1.47
N ILE A 262 -6.99 10.49 -2.36
CA ILE A 262 -7.59 10.73 -3.68
C ILE A 262 -6.71 10.04 -4.71
N THR A 263 -7.32 9.24 -5.56
CA THR A 263 -6.66 8.72 -6.75
C THR A 263 -7.32 9.27 -8.00
N MET A 264 -6.50 9.69 -8.95
CA MET A 264 -6.96 10.13 -10.26
C MET A 264 -6.37 9.22 -11.33
N GLY A 265 -7.24 8.53 -12.08
CA GLY A 265 -6.85 7.92 -13.33
C GLY A 265 -6.70 9.00 -14.40
N LEU A 266 -5.59 9.00 -15.11
CA LEU A 266 -5.30 9.95 -16.18
C LEU A 266 -4.85 9.20 -17.45
N LEU A 267 -5.60 9.35 -18.54
CA LEU A 267 -5.24 8.85 -19.85
C LEU A 267 -4.50 9.93 -20.64
N VAL A 268 -3.31 9.63 -21.15
CA VAL A 268 -2.51 10.56 -21.95
C VAL A 268 -2.07 9.93 -23.27
N LYS A 269 -1.82 10.76 -24.29
CA LYS A 269 -1.27 10.32 -25.58
C LYS A 269 0.16 9.82 -25.42
N LYS A 270 0.99 10.51 -24.65
CA LYS A 270 2.40 10.21 -24.44
C LYS A 270 2.94 10.96 -23.22
N LEU A 271 4.10 10.54 -22.72
CA LEU A 271 4.89 11.29 -21.75
C LEU A 271 5.87 12.24 -22.46
N LYS A 272 6.42 13.21 -21.73
CA LYS A 272 7.54 14.00 -22.23
C LYS A 272 8.77 13.13 -22.48
N PRO A 273 9.57 13.41 -23.54
CA PRO A 273 10.77 12.64 -23.84
C PRO A 273 11.76 12.63 -22.69
N ARG A 274 12.26 11.45 -22.35
CA ARG A 274 13.31 11.23 -21.34
C ARG A 274 14.21 10.08 -21.76
N PRO A 275 15.47 10.02 -21.29
CA PRO A 275 16.38 8.93 -21.65
C PRO A 275 15.84 7.54 -21.32
N GLU A 276 15.04 7.42 -20.27
CA GLU A 276 14.44 6.17 -19.83
C GLU A 276 13.13 5.80 -20.53
N GLY A 277 12.53 6.75 -21.27
CA GLY A 277 11.25 6.57 -21.98
C GLY A 277 11.42 5.80 -23.28
N LYS A 278 10.48 4.90 -23.59
CA LYS A 278 10.46 4.13 -24.83
C LYS A 278 9.56 4.82 -25.87
N PRO A 279 10.10 5.19 -27.05
CA PRO A 279 9.30 5.71 -28.16
C PRO A 279 8.26 4.68 -28.63
N PRO A 280 7.15 5.09 -29.29
CA PRO A 280 6.77 6.48 -29.58
C PRO A 280 6.10 7.20 -28.41
N LEU A 281 5.64 6.50 -27.39
CA LEU A 281 4.90 7.05 -26.25
C LEU A 281 5.79 7.71 -25.21
N ASN A 282 7.10 7.53 -25.28
CA ASN A 282 8.06 7.83 -24.21
C ASN A 282 7.70 7.12 -22.89
N LEU A 283 7.14 5.91 -23.00
CA LEU A 283 6.66 5.12 -21.87
C LEU A 283 7.81 4.81 -20.92
N LEU A 284 7.72 5.27 -19.68
CA LEU A 284 8.65 4.91 -18.61
C LEU A 284 8.45 3.45 -18.20
N PRO A 285 9.53 2.73 -17.85
CA PRO A 285 9.44 1.30 -17.50
C PRO A 285 8.89 1.03 -16.09
N ASP A 286 8.58 2.08 -15.35
CA ASP A 286 8.17 2.01 -13.94
C ASP A 286 6.75 1.49 -13.81
N THR A 287 6.53 0.61 -12.82
CA THR A 287 5.19 0.29 -12.32
C THR A 287 4.73 1.34 -11.31
N TRP A 288 5.69 1.88 -10.53
CA TRP A 288 5.41 2.80 -9.43
C TRP A 288 6.53 3.84 -9.27
N ILE A 289 6.16 5.11 -9.16
CA ILE A 289 7.08 6.23 -8.97
C ILE A 289 6.67 7.00 -7.71
N TYR A 290 7.61 7.13 -6.77
CA TYR A 290 7.46 7.99 -5.59
C TYR A 290 7.84 9.43 -5.94
N ILE A 291 6.89 10.36 -5.88
CA ILE A 291 7.13 11.77 -6.22
C ILE A 291 7.54 12.52 -4.96
N GLN A 292 8.83 12.77 -4.82
CA GLN A 292 9.40 13.48 -3.67
C GLN A 292 9.69 14.96 -3.95
N GLU A 293 9.20 15.47 -5.07
CA GLU A 293 9.29 16.91 -5.39
C GLU A 293 8.49 17.73 -4.37
N PRO A 294 9.10 18.73 -3.71
CA PRO A 294 8.43 19.50 -2.65
C PRO A 294 7.41 20.51 -3.19
N ASP A 295 7.50 20.83 -4.47
CA ASP A 295 6.69 21.86 -5.12
C ASP A 295 5.39 21.33 -5.75
N VAL A 296 5.06 20.06 -5.51
CA VAL A 296 3.80 19.41 -5.92
C VAL A 296 3.18 18.59 -4.78
N LYS A 297 1.87 18.44 -4.81
CA LYS A 297 1.10 17.65 -3.83
C LYS A 297 1.04 16.16 -4.16
N ILE A 298 1.15 15.79 -5.45
CA ILE A 298 1.18 14.38 -5.85
C ILE A 298 2.25 13.60 -5.08
N GLY A 299 1.85 12.49 -4.48
CA GLY A 299 2.74 11.64 -3.69
C GLY A 299 3.30 10.47 -4.48
N ARG A 300 2.48 9.84 -5.32
CA ARG A 300 2.87 8.66 -6.09
C ARG A 300 2.20 8.66 -7.46
N LEU A 301 2.87 7.99 -8.41
CA LEU A 301 2.39 7.78 -9.76
C LEU A 301 2.51 6.31 -10.12
N GLN A 302 1.47 5.73 -10.69
CA GLN A 302 1.47 4.39 -11.27
C GLN A 302 1.33 4.47 -12.78
N ILE A 303 1.96 3.54 -13.52
CA ILE A 303 1.82 3.39 -14.96
C ILE A 303 1.19 2.03 -15.22
N PHE A 304 -0.11 2.00 -15.47
CA PHE A 304 -0.89 0.76 -15.57
C PHE A 304 -0.52 -0.10 -16.77
N ASN A 305 0.01 0.47 -17.85
CA ASN A 305 0.58 -0.28 -18.98
C ASN A 305 1.63 -1.30 -18.53
N ASN A 306 2.42 -0.96 -17.50
CA ASN A 306 3.48 -1.83 -16.99
C ASN A 306 2.97 -2.87 -15.99
N TRP A 307 1.83 -2.62 -15.30
CA TRP A 307 1.18 -3.60 -14.45
C TRP A 307 0.53 -4.70 -15.29
N SER A 308 -0.26 -4.33 -16.29
CA SER A 308 -0.79 -5.23 -17.30
C SER A 308 -1.14 -4.46 -18.58
N PRO A 309 -0.70 -4.92 -19.75
CA PRO A 309 -1.14 -4.30 -21.02
C PRO A 309 -2.66 -4.34 -21.22
N ALA A 310 -3.35 -5.31 -20.62
CA ALA A 310 -4.80 -5.44 -20.71
C ALA A 310 -5.60 -4.40 -19.91
N LEU A 311 -4.93 -3.60 -19.08
CA LEU A 311 -5.55 -2.47 -18.38
C LEU A 311 -5.76 -1.25 -19.28
N VAL A 312 -5.13 -1.22 -20.46
CA VAL A 312 -5.19 -0.09 -21.39
C VAL A 312 -5.86 -0.54 -22.66
N LYS A 313 -6.99 0.10 -23.01
CA LYS A 313 -7.80 -0.27 -24.16
C LYS A 313 -7.08 0.01 -25.48
N ASP A 314 -6.43 1.16 -25.59
CA ASP A 314 -5.63 1.56 -26.75
C ASP A 314 -4.14 1.53 -26.39
N ALA A 315 -3.39 0.59 -26.99
CA ALA A 315 -1.95 0.43 -26.76
C ALA A 315 -1.12 1.66 -27.15
N ASN A 316 -1.70 2.60 -27.92
CA ASN A 316 -1.07 3.88 -28.30
C ASN A 316 -1.33 5.00 -27.26
N THR A 317 -1.78 4.66 -26.08
CA THR A 317 -2.02 5.60 -24.97
C THR A 317 -1.36 5.10 -23.69
N ILE A 318 -1.20 5.99 -22.72
CA ILE A 318 -0.70 5.65 -21.39
C ILE A 318 -1.79 5.93 -20.37
N TRP A 319 -2.10 4.93 -19.55
CA TRP A 319 -3.00 5.03 -18.42
C TRP A 319 -2.22 5.12 -17.13
N MET A 320 -2.40 6.19 -16.39
CA MET A 320 -1.68 6.47 -15.15
C MET A 320 -2.64 6.58 -13.97
N GLY A 321 -2.17 6.22 -12.78
CA GLY A 321 -2.84 6.48 -11.51
C GLY A 321 -2.03 7.49 -10.70
N LEU A 322 -2.62 8.64 -10.41
CA LEU A 322 -2.04 9.69 -9.59
C LEU A 322 -2.60 9.58 -8.17
N GLU A 323 -1.73 9.62 -7.17
CA GLU A 323 -2.10 9.41 -5.78
C GLU A 323 -1.80 10.64 -4.93
N TYR A 324 -2.84 11.12 -4.24
CA TYR A 324 -2.80 12.27 -3.35
C TYR A 324 -3.24 11.88 -1.96
N PHE A 325 -2.46 12.26 -0.96
CA PHE A 325 -2.77 12.03 0.45
C PHE A 325 -3.40 13.29 1.02
N CYS A 326 -4.57 13.14 1.63
CA CYS A 326 -5.37 14.27 2.11
C CYS A 326 -6.10 13.92 3.42
N GLN A 327 -6.86 14.85 3.90
CA GLN A 327 -7.85 14.66 4.96
C GLN A 327 -9.24 15.01 4.43
N GLU A 328 -10.26 14.28 4.86
CA GLU A 328 -11.64 14.63 4.57
C GLU A 328 -11.90 16.07 5.00
N GLY A 329 -12.39 16.89 4.05
CA GLY A 329 -12.65 18.29 4.28
C GLY A 329 -11.47 19.26 4.12
N ASP A 330 -10.27 18.81 3.73
CA ASP A 330 -9.18 19.72 3.33
C ASP A 330 -9.39 20.33 1.92
N GLU A 331 -8.46 21.18 1.51
CA GLU A 331 -8.53 21.84 0.21
C GLU A 331 -8.63 20.85 -0.96
N LEU A 332 -7.78 19.82 -0.98
CA LEU A 332 -7.80 18.81 -2.05
C LEU A 332 -9.10 18.01 -2.07
N TRP A 333 -9.60 17.65 -0.89
CA TRP A 333 -10.83 16.88 -0.76
C TRP A 333 -12.08 17.62 -1.24
N ARG A 334 -12.10 18.95 -1.03
CA ARG A 334 -13.23 19.82 -1.41
C ARG A 334 -13.28 20.21 -2.88
N MET A 335 -12.16 20.08 -3.60
CA MET A 335 -12.15 20.38 -5.05
C MET A 335 -13.18 19.53 -5.78
N GLY A 336 -13.91 20.11 -6.72
CA GLY A 336 -14.72 19.35 -7.67
C GLY A 336 -13.84 18.51 -8.60
N ASP A 337 -14.38 17.46 -9.22
CA ASP A 337 -13.59 16.53 -10.03
C ASP A 337 -12.88 17.21 -11.21
N GLU A 338 -13.54 18.15 -11.87
CA GLU A 338 -12.93 18.92 -12.97
C GLU A 338 -11.79 19.85 -12.49
N GLU A 339 -11.99 20.50 -11.34
CA GLU A 339 -10.98 21.36 -10.74
C GLU A 339 -9.76 20.54 -10.32
N PHE A 340 -10.01 19.43 -9.63
CA PHE A 340 -8.95 18.52 -9.22
C PHE A 340 -8.18 17.94 -10.41
N SER A 341 -8.88 17.62 -11.49
CA SER A 341 -8.25 17.11 -12.73
C SER A 341 -7.32 18.15 -13.35
N ARG A 342 -7.77 19.40 -13.47
CA ARG A 342 -6.91 20.50 -13.95
C ARG A 342 -5.69 20.73 -13.06
N PHE A 343 -5.90 20.70 -11.74
CA PHE A 343 -4.83 20.80 -10.75
C PHE A 343 -3.80 19.69 -10.93
N ALA A 344 -4.23 18.43 -10.99
CA ALA A 344 -3.34 17.26 -11.11
C ALA A 344 -2.56 17.25 -12.44
N ILE A 345 -3.19 17.63 -13.56
CA ILE A 345 -2.52 17.78 -14.86
C ILE A 345 -1.45 18.87 -14.78
N ALA A 346 -1.76 20.00 -14.16
CA ALA A 346 -0.80 21.10 -13.97
C ALA A 346 0.39 20.67 -13.11
N GLU A 347 0.19 19.88 -12.07
CA GLU A 347 1.29 19.35 -11.24
C GLU A 347 2.23 18.43 -12.05
N LEU A 348 1.68 17.51 -12.87
CA LEU A 348 2.50 16.66 -13.73
C LEU A 348 3.28 17.47 -14.78
N ALA A 349 2.68 18.51 -15.33
CA ALA A 349 3.36 19.43 -16.25
C ALA A 349 4.48 20.20 -15.55
N LYS A 350 4.24 20.68 -14.33
CA LYS A 350 5.22 21.41 -13.49
C LYS A 350 6.46 20.56 -13.19
N ILE A 351 6.28 19.25 -12.98
CA ILE A 351 7.39 18.32 -12.78
C ILE A 351 7.91 17.71 -14.07
N ASP A 352 7.51 18.23 -15.21
CA ASP A 352 8.02 17.91 -16.53
C ASP A 352 7.78 16.44 -16.96
N LEU A 353 6.64 15.85 -16.58
CA LEU A 353 6.26 14.50 -16.96
C LEU A 353 5.34 14.44 -18.18
N ILE A 354 4.43 15.38 -18.32
CA ILE A 354 3.48 15.46 -19.45
C ILE A 354 3.41 16.86 -20.04
N ASP A 355 2.90 16.97 -21.27
CA ASP A 355 2.32 18.20 -21.78
C ASP A 355 0.81 18.17 -21.47
N PRO A 356 0.20 19.21 -20.91
CA PRO A 356 -1.24 19.26 -20.66
C PRO A 356 -2.09 18.97 -21.90
N ALA A 357 -1.61 19.33 -23.09
CA ALA A 357 -2.29 19.06 -24.36
C ALA A 357 -2.35 17.57 -24.75
N ASP A 358 -1.54 16.73 -24.11
CA ASP A 358 -1.57 15.28 -24.30
C ASP A 358 -2.56 14.56 -23.36
N ALA A 359 -3.22 15.24 -22.42
CA ALA A 359 -4.28 14.68 -21.58
C ALA A 359 -5.54 14.39 -22.43
N LEU A 360 -6.08 13.18 -22.30
CA LEU A 360 -7.23 12.70 -23.09
C LEU A 360 -8.48 12.54 -22.25
N ASP A 361 -8.36 11.90 -21.09
CA ASP A 361 -9.48 11.55 -20.21
C ASP A 361 -9.00 11.38 -18.79
N CYS A 362 -9.89 11.54 -17.81
CA CYS A 362 -9.57 11.40 -16.40
C CYS A 362 -10.78 10.92 -15.58
N HIS A 363 -10.48 10.31 -14.44
CA HIS A 363 -11.46 9.88 -13.46
C HIS A 363 -10.92 10.08 -12.05
N VAL A 364 -11.68 10.73 -11.18
CA VAL A 364 -11.30 11.02 -9.78
C VAL A 364 -12.08 10.11 -8.83
N ALA A 365 -11.37 9.48 -7.90
CA ALA A 365 -11.98 8.69 -6.83
C ALA A 365 -11.42 9.12 -5.46
N ARG A 366 -12.32 9.36 -4.51
CA ARG A 366 -11.99 9.70 -3.13
C ARG A 366 -12.23 8.50 -2.22
N ILE A 367 -11.23 8.14 -1.45
CA ILE A 367 -11.26 6.98 -0.56
C ILE A 367 -11.06 7.48 0.88
N PRO A 368 -12.14 7.59 1.66
CA PRO A 368 -12.02 7.98 3.06
C PRO A 368 -11.37 6.85 3.87
N LYS A 369 -10.65 7.21 4.94
CA LYS A 369 -10.03 6.28 5.89
C LYS A 369 -9.18 5.20 5.23
N ALA A 370 -8.42 5.58 4.17
CA ALA A 370 -7.62 4.64 3.38
C ALA A 370 -6.46 4.05 4.19
N TYR A 371 -5.90 4.83 5.11
CA TYR A 371 -4.75 4.42 5.92
C TYR A 371 -4.99 4.71 7.40
N PRO A 372 -5.02 3.69 8.29
CA PRO A 372 -4.97 3.91 9.72
C PRO A 372 -3.64 4.53 10.12
N ALA A 373 -3.68 5.54 10.99
CA ALA A 373 -2.51 6.28 11.43
C ALA A 373 -2.07 5.85 12.84
N TYR A 374 -0.75 5.82 13.07
CA TYR A 374 -0.15 5.42 14.34
C TYR A 374 0.23 6.65 15.18
N PHE A 375 -0.75 7.53 15.34
CA PHE A 375 -0.69 8.71 16.20
C PHE A 375 -2.11 9.07 16.69
N GLY A 376 -2.27 10.17 17.44
CA GLY A 376 -3.53 10.44 18.14
C GLY A 376 -3.65 9.54 19.36
N SER A 377 -4.77 8.87 19.56
CA SER A 377 -5.01 7.94 20.67
C SER A 377 -4.46 6.52 20.42
N TYR A 378 -3.65 6.32 19.38
CA TYR A 378 -3.13 4.99 19.03
C TYR A 378 -2.25 4.36 20.11
N ASP A 379 -1.61 5.15 20.95
CA ASP A 379 -0.87 4.69 22.13
C ASP A 379 -1.73 3.96 23.18
N GLN A 380 -3.06 4.19 23.14
CA GLN A 380 -4.04 3.54 24.00
C GLN A 380 -4.85 2.46 23.26
N PHE A 381 -4.39 1.99 22.10
CA PHE A 381 -5.13 1.08 21.24
C PHE A 381 -5.48 -0.25 21.91
N ASP A 382 -4.70 -0.71 22.87
CA ASP A 382 -4.99 -1.94 23.61
C ASP A 382 -6.34 -1.89 24.33
N THR A 383 -6.79 -0.72 24.82
CA THR A 383 -8.15 -0.54 25.38
C THR A 383 -9.24 -0.95 24.38
N LEU A 384 -9.10 -0.57 23.11
CA LEU A 384 -10.06 -0.93 22.06
C LEU A 384 -10.00 -2.42 21.72
N ARG A 385 -8.78 -2.97 21.68
CA ARG A 385 -8.56 -4.37 21.39
C ARG A 385 -9.17 -5.26 22.46
N GLU A 386 -8.87 -5.00 23.73
CA GLU A 386 -9.40 -5.75 24.86
C GLU A 386 -10.92 -5.70 24.93
N PHE A 387 -11.51 -4.53 24.70
CA PHE A 387 -12.95 -4.38 24.62
C PHE A 387 -13.55 -5.23 23.48
N ALA A 388 -13.00 -5.15 22.26
CA ALA A 388 -13.49 -5.89 21.11
C ALA A 388 -13.27 -7.41 21.26
N ASP A 389 -12.20 -7.83 21.89
CA ASP A 389 -11.91 -9.24 22.18
C ASP A 389 -12.90 -9.82 23.21
N GLY A 390 -13.46 -8.99 24.10
CA GLY A 390 -14.54 -9.36 25.03
C GLY A 390 -15.91 -9.61 24.38
N ILE A 391 -16.11 -9.31 23.09
CA ILE A 391 -17.33 -9.61 22.36
C ILE A 391 -17.15 -10.95 21.63
N ASP A 392 -17.71 -12.04 22.16
CA ASP A 392 -17.41 -13.42 21.80
C ASP A 392 -17.49 -13.74 20.31
N ASN A 393 -18.50 -13.24 19.61
CA ASN A 393 -18.82 -13.57 18.22
C ASN A 393 -18.47 -12.46 17.21
N LEU A 394 -17.70 -11.45 17.62
CA LEU A 394 -17.23 -10.37 16.75
C LEU A 394 -15.74 -10.54 16.46
N PHE A 395 -15.39 -10.66 15.18
CA PHE A 395 -14.02 -10.80 14.71
C PHE A 395 -13.63 -9.57 13.86
N LEU A 396 -12.60 -8.86 14.31
CA LEU A 396 -12.08 -7.70 13.60
C LEU A 396 -10.93 -8.12 12.69
N VAL A 397 -11.06 -7.84 11.39
CA VAL A 397 -10.10 -8.29 10.39
C VAL A 397 -9.75 -7.19 9.39
N GLY A 398 -8.66 -7.36 8.68
CA GLY A 398 -8.24 -6.46 7.63
C GLY A 398 -7.60 -5.16 8.14
N ARG A 399 -7.43 -4.20 7.24
CA ARG A 399 -6.72 -2.95 7.52
C ARG A 399 -7.46 -2.07 8.53
N ASN A 400 -8.71 -1.75 8.24
CA ASN A 400 -9.47 -0.79 9.02
C ASN A 400 -10.13 -1.42 10.25
N GLY A 401 -10.57 -2.70 10.15
CA GLY A 401 -11.14 -3.43 11.29
C GLY A 401 -10.14 -3.60 12.43
N MET A 402 -8.87 -3.77 12.10
CA MET A 402 -7.78 -3.90 13.08
C MET A 402 -7.04 -2.59 13.36
N HIS A 403 -7.40 -1.50 12.70
CA HIS A 403 -6.63 -0.25 12.70
C HIS A 403 -5.13 -0.48 12.48
N ARG A 404 -4.78 -1.38 11.53
CA ARG A 404 -3.40 -1.79 11.24
C ARG A 404 -3.10 -1.67 9.76
N TYR A 405 -1.89 -1.23 9.41
CA TYR A 405 -1.50 -1.05 8.01
C TYR A 405 -1.29 -2.40 7.32
N ASN A 406 -2.36 -3.18 7.20
CA ASN A 406 -2.36 -4.45 6.50
C ASN A 406 -2.39 -4.26 4.98
N ASN A 407 -1.56 -5.02 4.27
CA ASN A 407 -1.70 -5.21 2.84
C ASN A 407 -2.80 -6.25 2.56
N GLN A 408 -3.06 -6.54 1.29
CA GLN A 408 -4.12 -7.46 0.87
C GLN A 408 -3.91 -8.88 1.42
N ASP A 409 -2.69 -9.40 1.37
CA ASP A 409 -2.29 -10.70 1.91
C ASP A 409 -2.54 -10.81 3.42
N HIS A 410 -2.11 -9.81 4.20
CA HIS A 410 -2.38 -9.76 5.63
C HIS A 410 -3.89 -9.75 5.93
N SER A 411 -4.67 -8.95 5.18
CA SER A 411 -6.13 -8.89 5.33
C SER A 411 -6.79 -10.25 5.04
N MET A 412 -6.30 -10.98 4.04
CA MET A 412 -6.77 -12.32 3.72
C MET A 412 -6.41 -13.33 4.81
N VAL A 413 -5.20 -13.27 5.37
CA VAL A 413 -4.77 -14.15 6.47
C VAL A 413 -5.63 -13.91 7.71
N THR A 414 -5.89 -12.65 8.07
CA THR A 414 -6.76 -12.34 9.22
C THR A 414 -8.18 -12.87 9.04
N ALA A 415 -8.75 -12.76 7.84
CA ALA A 415 -10.08 -13.30 7.54
C ALA A 415 -10.10 -14.84 7.59
N LYS A 416 -9.03 -15.48 7.10
CA LYS A 416 -8.88 -16.94 7.18
C LYS A 416 -8.82 -17.42 8.63
N LEU A 417 -8.02 -16.78 9.48
CA LEU A 417 -7.90 -17.11 10.89
C LEU A 417 -9.23 -16.89 11.64
N ALA A 418 -9.98 -15.85 11.32
CA ALA A 418 -11.31 -15.64 11.87
C ALA A 418 -12.27 -16.76 11.48
N ALA A 419 -12.27 -17.18 10.22
CA ALA A 419 -13.10 -18.31 9.76
C ALA A 419 -12.69 -19.63 10.44
N GLU A 420 -11.40 -19.91 10.59
CA GLU A 420 -10.88 -21.09 11.29
C GLU A 420 -11.27 -21.11 12.78
N ALA A 421 -11.20 -19.95 13.47
CA ALA A 421 -11.67 -19.83 14.85
C ALA A 421 -13.17 -20.11 14.98
N ILE A 422 -13.98 -19.53 14.09
CA ILE A 422 -15.44 -19.77 14.05
C ILE A 422 -15.74 -21.27 13.85
N LEU A 423 -15.09 -21.92 12.90
CA LEU A 423 -15.28 -23.35 12.62
C LEU A 423 -14.86 -24.25 13.79
N ALA A 424 -13.86 -23.83 14.55
CA ALA A 424 -13.41 -24.49 15.77
C ALA A 424 -14.26 -24.17 17.02
N GLY A 425 -15.24 -23.27 16.92
CA GLY A 425 -16.01 -22.78 18.07
C GLY A 425 -15.16 -21.99 19.08
N SER A 426 -14.04 -21.42 18.63
CA SER A 426 -13.10 -20.68 19.47
C SER A 426 -13.43 -19.18 19.49
N THR A 427 -13.32 -18.57 20.67
CA THR A 427 -13.38 -17.12 20.85
C THR A 427 -11.99 -16.47 20.93
N ASP A 428 -10.91 -17.25 20.86
CA ASP A 428 -9.54 -16.72 20.84
C ASP A 428 -9.22 -16.01 19.52
N LYS A 429 -8.90 -14.74 19.62
CA LYS A 429 -8.56 -13.85 18.49
C LYS A 429 -7.08 -13.49 18.44
N SER A 430 -6.27 -14.03 19.35
CA SER A 430 -4.83 -13.70 19.48
C SER A 430 -4.05 -13.94 18.19
N GLY A 431 -4.37 -15.04 17.48
CA GLY A 431 -3.77 -15.35 16.19
C GLY A 431 -4.07 -14.29 15.11
N ILE A 432 -5.26 -13.68 15.13
CA ILE A 432 -5.63 -12.60 14.19
C ILE A 432 -4.77 -11.35 14.47
N TRP A 433 -4.62 -10.98 15.74
CA TRP A 433 -3.83 -9.81 16.14
C TRP A 433 -2.33 -10.00 15.92
N SER A 434 -1.84 -11.22 15.83
CA SER A 434 -0.43 -11.52 15.55
C SER A 434 -0.04 -11.30 14.09
N VAL A 435 -1.01 -11.24 13.17
CA VAL A 435 -0.74 -11.01 11.74
C VAL A 435 -0.10 -9.63 11.52
N ASN A 436 0.96 -9.57 10.70
CA ASN A 436 1.71 -8.34 10.39
C ASN A 436 2.44 -7.73 11.61
N VAL A 437 2.69 -8.52 12.64
CA VAL A 437 3.62 -8.21 13.74
C VAL A 437 5.01 -8.76 13.40
N GLU A 438 5.05 -9.84 12.62
CA GLU A 438 6.28 -10.52 12.20
C GLU A 438 6.97 -9.83 11.03
N GLU A 439 8.27 -10.13 10.89
CA GLU A 439 9.16 -9.47 9.92
C GLU A 439 9.10 -10.07 8.51
N GLU A 440 8.27 -11.09 8.25
CA GLU A 440 8.32 -11.88 7.03
C GLU A 440 7.16 -11.60 6.06
N TYR A 441 7.50 -11.63 4.77
CA TYR A 441 6.55 -11.59 3.66
C TYR A 441 6.06 -13.01 3.33
N HIS A 442 4.74 -13.23 3.26
CA HIS A 442 4.14 -14.56 3.19
C HIS A 442 4.04 -15.18 1.78
N GLU A 443 4.66 -14.63 0.76
CA GLU A 443 4.76 -15.23 -0.59
C GLU A 443 5.85 -16.31 -0.65
N THR A 444 5.65 -17.47 0.01
CA THR A 444 6.74 -18.39 0.37
C THR A 444 6.88 -19.68 -0.44
N ARG A 445 6.17 -19.88 -1.56
CA ARG A 445 6.37 -21.13 -2.34
C ARG A 445 6.91 -20.87 -3.74
N PRO A 446 7.96 -21.64 -4.17
CA PRO A 446 8.42 -21.63 -5.56
C PRO A 446 7.27 -22.03 -6.50
N LEU A 447 7.25 -21.45 -7.69
CA LEU A 447 6.46 -22.01 -8.79
C LEU A 447 6.90 -23.46 -8.98
N PRO A 448 6.00 -24.46 -9.14
CA PRO A 448 6.41 -25.78 -9.51
C PRO A 448 7.19 -25.69 -10.83
N THR A 449 8.41 -26.15 -10.82
CA THR A 449 9.10 -26.51 -12.07
C THR A 449 8.23 -27.59 -12.70
N LEU A 450 7.66 -27.32 -13.85
CA LEU A 450 7.12 -28.36 -14.69
C LEU A 450 8.31 -29.26 -15.04
N SER A 451 8.45 -30.37 -14.29
CA SER A 451 9.28 -31.46 -14.73
C SER A 451 8.63 -32.06 -15.97
N ASP A 452 9.45 -32.29 -16.96
CA ASP A 452 9.19 -32.88 -18.28
C ASP A 452 8.15 -33.99 -18.32
#